data_3481429688310be60a90cbd6484c10c7
#
_entry.id   3481429688310be60a90cbd6484c10c7
#
_cell.length_a   1.000
_cell.length_b   1.000
_cell.length_c   1.000
_cell.angle_alpha   90.00
_cell.angle_beta   90.00
_cell.angle_gamma   90.00
#
_symmetry.space_group_name_H-M   'P 1'
#
loop_
_entity.id
_entity.type
_entity.pdbx_description
1 polymer ?
#
loop_
_entity_poly.entity_id
_entity_poly.type
_entity_poly.pdbx_seq_one_letter_code
_entity_poly.pdbx_strand_id
1 'polypeptide(L)'
;VESSALGVFVKYDTGALLRVPKEIMDSMPRYERHPMEYRPRKIRLPKDVEPELVDEYRVREYHIDGNKHMNNAWYVAIGEEYLPRDWEFTRVRIEYLLPAVYGDVMRVERYAIENGYIVVMRREDGKVYSIVEFVE
;
A
#
# COMPACT_ATOMS: atom_id res chain seq x y z
N VAL A 1 -3.81 -18.56 3.11
CA VAL A 1 -3.23 -17.20 3.04
C VAL A 1 -2.93 -16.74 4.45
N GLU A 2 -1.70 -16.27 4.67
CA GLU A 2 -1.26 -15.66 5.93
C GLU A 2 -1.05 -14.17 5.71
N SER A 3 -1.42 -13.36 6.69
CA SER A 3 -1.25 -11.91 6.58
C SER A 3 -0.86 -11.26 7.89
N SER A 4 -0.15 -10.14 7.81
CA SER A 4 0.16 -9.27 8.93
C SER A 4 -0.11 -7.84 8.56
N ALA A 5 -0.81 -7.11 9.42
CA ALA A 5 -1.08 -5.69 9.22
C ALA A 5 -0.60 -4.88 10.42
N LEU A 6 -0.06 -3.69 10.14
CA LEU A 6 0.26 -2.68 11.13
C LEU A 6 -0.63 -1.45 10.89
N GLY A 7 -1.51 -1.16 11.82
CA GLY A 7 -2.35 0.03 11.81
C GLY A 7 -1.82 1.12 12.74
N VAL A 8 -2.20 2.35 12.48
CA VAL A 8 -1.98 3.50 13.35
C VAL A 8 -3.30 4.20 13.62
N PHE A 9 -3.44 4.78 14.80
CA PHE A 9 -4.59 5.63 15.12
C PHE A 9 -4.24 7.07 14.80
N VAL A 10 -5.16 7.77 14.20
CA VAL A 10 -5.02 9.19 13.86
C VAL A 10 -6.24 9.97 14.33
N LYS A 11 -6.07 11.25 14.63
CA LYS A 11 -7.18 12.17 14.86
C LYS A 11 -7.95 12.37 13.57
N TYR A 12 -9.26 12.27 13.64
CA TYR A 12 -10.14 12.36 12.47
C TYR A 12 -10.04 13.73 11.76
N ASP A 13 -9.93 14.80 12.56
CA ASP A 13 -9.93 16.18 12.07
C ASP A 13 -8.57 16.64 11.50
N THR A 14 -7.46 16.15 12.04
CA THR A 14 -6.12 16.64 11.72
C THR A 14 -5.22 15.62 11.06
N GLY A 15 -5.60 14.32 11.07
CA GLY A 15 -4.73 13.23 10.63
C GLY A 15 -3.50 13.00 11.53
N ALA A 16 -3.38 13.75 12.64
CA ALA A 16 -2.25 13.62 13.55
C ALA A 16 -2.25 12.25 14.24
N LEU A 17 -1.07 11.65 14.40
CA LEU A 17 -0.92 10.38 15.10
C LEU A 17 -1.45 10.46 16.53
N LEU A 18 -2.26 9.48 16.89
CA LEU A 18 -2.79 9.27 18.23
C LEU A 18 -2.07 8.13 18.92
N ARG A 19 -1.59 8.40 20.13
CA ARG A 19 -1.17 7.32 21.03
C ARG A 19 -2.42 6.69 21.63
N VAL A 20 -2.58 5.38 21.40
CA VAL A 20 -3.70 4.63 22.02
C VAL A 20 -3.54 4.66 23.54
N PRO A 21 -4.58 5.04 24.31
CA PRO A 21 -4.54 4.98 25.76
C PRO A 21 -4.20 3.59 26.27
N LYS A 22 -3.44 3.55 27.37
CA LYS A 22 -2.95 2.28 27.93
C LYS A 22 -4.08 1.34 28.31
N GLU A 23 -5.17 1.87 28.86
CA GLU A 23 -6.36 1.10 29.26
C GLU A 23 -6.98 0.36 28.05
N ILE A 24 -7.03 1.00 26.88
CA ILE A 24 -7.52 0.38 25.64
C ILE A 24 -6.55 -0.71 25.17
N MET A 25 -5.25 -0.42 25.21
CA MET A 25 -4.23 -1.39 24.82
C MET A 25 -4.24 -2.63 25.73
N ASP A 26 -4.46 -2.44 27.03
CA ASP A 26 -4.48 -3.53 28.01
C ASP A 26 -5.79 -4.35 27.95
N SER A 27 -6.88 -3.78 27.44
CA SER A 27 -8.16 -4.48 27.22
C SER A 27 -8.18 -5.32 25.94
N MET A 28 -7.24 -5.10 25.02
CA MET A 28 -7.16 -5.88 23.78
C MET A 28 -6.61 -7.28 24.05
N PRO A 29 -7.24 -8.35 23.54
CA PRO A 29 -6.70 -9.69 23.67
C PRO A 29 -5.35 -9.76 22.96
N ARG A 30 -4.39 -10.43 23.61
CA ARG A 30 -3.06 -10.66 23.06
C ARG A 30 -2.87 -12.15 22.82
N TYR A 31 -2.44 -12.47 21.60
CA TYR A 31 -2.14 -13.83 21.20
C TYR A 31 -0.65 -13.97 20.89
N GLU A 32 -0.16 -15.17 20.87
CA GLU A 32 1.18 -15.44 20.35
C GLU A 32 1.29 -14.98 18.90
N ARG A 33 2.45 -14.45 18.57
CA ARG A 33 2.72 -13.97 17.20
C ARG A 33 2.74 -15.17 16.26
N HIS A 34 1.93 -15.12 15.20
CA HIS A 34 1.90 -16.16 14.19
C HIS A 34 3.30 -16.39 13.59
N PRO A 35 3.76 -17.66 13.46
CA PRO A 35 5.10 -17.97 12.94
C PRO A 35 5.16 -17.76 11.42
N MET A 36 5.43 -16.54 11.00
CA MET A 36 5.61 -16.14 9.59
C MET A 36 6.84 -15.24 9.44
N GLU A 37 7.34 -15.09 8.23
CA GLU A 37 8.40 -14.12 7.94
C GLU A 37 7.88 -12.68 8.04
N TYR A 38 8.40 -11.92 9.00
CA TYR A 38 8.07 -10.52 9.20
C TYR A 38 9.14 -9.63 8.58
N ARG A 39 8.78 -8.87 7.58
CA ARG A 39 9.67 -7.90 6.93
C ARG A 39 9.54 -6.50 7.55
N PRO A 40 10.55 -5.64 7.39
CA PRO A 40 10.47 -4.25 7.81
C PRO A 40 9.23 -3.56 7.23
N ARG A 41 8.58 -2.69 8.01
CA ARG A 41 7.36 -1.96 7.59
C ARG A 41 7.57 -1.19 6.29
N LYS A 42 8.71 -0.52 6.17
CA LYS A 42 9.00 0.34 5.01
C LYS A 42 9.50 -0.47 3.82
N ILE A 43 8.86 -0.28 2.68
CA ILE A 43 9.31 -0.80 1.38
C ILE A 43 10.33 0.20 0.83
N ARG A 44 11.53 -0.29 0.52
CA ARG A 44 12.60 0.54 -0.04
C ARG A 44 12.54 0.51 -1.56
N LEU A 45 12.41 1.69 -2.17
CA LEU A 45 12.52 1.81 -3.61
C LEU A 45 13.97 1.59 -4.06
N PRO A 46 14.19 1.02 -5.26
CA PRO A 46 15.50 0.99 -5.87
C PRO A 46 16.06 2.41 -5.99
N LYS A 47 17.35 2.57 -5.75
CA LYS A 47 18.03 3.86 -5.91
C LYS A 47 18.64 3.92 -7.30
N ASP A 48 18.59 5.11 -7.90
CA ASP A 48 19.24 5.40 -9.19
C ASP A 48 18.77 4.45 -10.32
N VAL A 49 17.53 3.98 -10.24
CA VAL A 49 16.89 3.12 -11.24
C VAL A 49 15.62 3.81 -11.72
N GLU A 50 15.50 3.97 -13.04
CA GLU A 50 14.27 4.47 -13.65
C GLU A 50 13.20 3.38 -13.68
N PRO A 51 11.91 3.74 -13.59
CA PRO A 51 10.83 2.78 -13.72
C PRO A 51 10.79 2.18 -15.13
N GLU A 52 10.56 0.88 -15.23
CA GLU A 52 10.40 0.18 -16.53
C GLU A 52 9.10 0.55 -17.23
N LEU A 53 8.10 0.96 -16.47
CA LEU A 53 6.78 1.35 -16.96
C LEU A 53 6.29 2.55 -16.19
N VAL A 54 5.73 3.51 -16.91
CA VAL A 54 5.05 4.69 -16.35
C VAL A 54 3.72 4.85 -17.08
N ASP A 55 2.64 4.97 -16.31
CA ASP A 55 1.28 5.14 -16.83
C ASP A 55 0.46 6.03 -15.89
N GLU A 56 -0.76 6.36 -16.27
CA GLU A 56 -1.72 7.12 -15.48
C GLU A 56 -2.96 6.29 -15.20
N TYR A 57 -3.40 6.28 -13.95
CA TYR A 57 -4.62 5.61 -13.53
C TYR A 57 -5.58 6.58 -12.85
N ARG A 58 -6.81 6.66 -13.35
CA ARG A 58 -7.85 7.53 -12.76
C ARG A 58 -8.71 6.78 -11.76
N VAL A 59 -8.80 7.31 -10.54
CA VAL A 59 -9.69 6.81 -9.50
C VAL A 59 -11.15 7.04 -9.88
N ARG A 60 -11.94 5.96 -9.93
CA ARG A 60 -13.36 5.93 -10.30
C ARG A 60 -14.23 5.81 -9.05
N GLU A 61 -15.53 6.09 -9.22
CA GLU A 61 -16.53 6.03 -8.15
C GLU A 61 -16.57 4.65 -7.46
N TYR A 62 -16.49 3.57 -8.22
CA TYR A 62 -16.54 2.20 -7.68
C TYR A 62 -15.32 1.81 -6.84
N HIS A 63 -14.24 2.59 -6.89
CA HIS A 63 -13.09 2.40 -6.01
C HIS A 63 -13.34 2.94 -4.59
N ILE A 64 -14.32 3.85 -4.43
CA ILE A 64 -14.51 4.65 -3.22
C ILE A 64 -15.33 3.89 -2.19
N ASP A 65 -14.86 3.87 -0.96
CA ASP A 65 -15.53 3.27 0.18
C ASP A 65 -16.43 4.28 0.96
N GLY A 66 -17.01 3.82 2.05
CA GLY A 66 -17.85 4.65 2.92
C GLY A 66 -17.12 5.85 3.56
N ASN A 67 -15.80 5.82 3.64
CA ASN A 67 -14.97 6.93 4.15
C ASN A 67 -14.64 7.97 3.08
N LYS A 68 -15.18 7.83 1.88
CA LYS A 68 -14.89 8.69 0.71
C LYS A 68 -13.45 8.61 0.21
N HIS A 69 -12.75 7.55 0.55
CA HIS A 69 -11.41 7.24 0.07
C HIS A 69 -11.41 5.98 -0.79
N MET A 70 -10.40 5.84 -1.63
CA MET A 70 -10.18 4.60 -2.37
C MET A 70 -9.94 3.45 -1.39
N ASN A 71 -10.76 2.40 -1.50
CA ASN A 71 -10.63 1.21 -0.66
C ASN A 71 -9.25 0.57 -0.84
N ASN A 72 -8.66 0.14 0.25
CA ASN A 72 -7.29 -0.40 0.32
C ASN A 72 -7.05 -1.57 -0.66
N ALA A 73 -8.04 -2.40 -0.92
CA ALA A 73 -7.91 -3.54 -1.84
C ALA A 73 -7.61 -3.09 -3.29
N TRP A 74 -8.11 -1.93 -3.69
CA TRP A 74 -7.88 -1.43 -5.06
C TRP A 74 -6.43 -1.07 -5.35
N TYR A 75 -5.65 -0.64 -4.36
CA TYR A 75 -4.23 -0.36 -4.59
C TYR A 75 -3.47 -1.63 -4.98
N VAL A 76 -3.82 -2.78 -4.39
CA VAL A 76 -3.22 -4.07 -4.76
C VAL A 76 -3.69 -4.50 -6.15
N ALA A 77 -5.01 -4.47 -6.40
CA ALA A 77 -5.58 -4.86 -7.68
C ALA A 77 -5.04 -4.01 -8.86
N ILE A 78 -4.97 -2.68 -8.68
CA ILE A 78 -4.37 -1.79 -9.67
C ILE A 78 -2.89 -2.12 -9.86
N GLY A 79 -2.14 -2.34 -8.77
CA GLY A 79 -0.73 -2.71 -8.86
C GLY A 79 -0.50 -3.98 -9.66
N GLU A 80 -1.37 -4.98 -9.50
CA GLU A 80 -1.33 -6.24 -10.22
C GLU A 80 -1.53 -6.07 -11.74
N GLU A 81 -2.39 -5.14 -12.18
CA GLU A 81 -2.61 -4.83 -13.61
C GLU A 81 -1.34 -4.38 -14.34
N TYR A 82 -0.36 -3.84 -13.60
CA TYR A 82 0.92 -3.38 -14.16
C TYR A 82 2.04 -4.42 -14.12
N LEU A 83 1.77 -5.63 -13.64
CA LEU A 83 2.74 -6.73 -13.69
C LEU A 83 2.80 -7.34 -15.10
N PRO A 84 3.91 -8.00 -15.46
CA PRO A 84 3.94 -8.78 -16.70
C PRO A 84 2.87 -9.88 -16.67
N ARG A 85 2.16 -10.08 -17.80
CA ARG A 85 0.95 -10.92 -17.87
C ARG A 85 1.15 -12.36 -17.39
N ASP A 86 2.30 -12.95 -17.66
CA ASP A 86 2.60 -14.35 -17.36
C ASP A 86 3.49 -14.51 -16.12
N TRP A 87 3.59 -13.46 -15.30
CA TRP A 87 4.37 -13.48 -14.07
C TRP A 87 3.48 -13.68 -12.85
N GLU A 88 3.84 -14.63 -11.98
CA GLU A 88 3.09 -14.97 -10.79
C GLU A 88 3.86 -14.55 -9.53
N PHE A 89 3.13 -14.21 -8.48
CA PHE A 89 3.70 -13.86 -7.19
C PHE A 89 3.10 -14.73 -6.07
N THR A 90 3.91 -14.97 -5.07
CA THR A 90 3.48 -15.72 -3.87
C THR A 90 3.26 -14.79 -2.67
N ARG A 91 3.81 -13.57 -2.72
CA ARG A 91 3.70 -12.60 -1.64
C ARG A 91 3.46 -11.20 -2.17
N VAL A 92 2.59 -10.48 -1.48
CA VAL A 92 2.39 -9.04 -1.66
C VAL A 92 2.62 -8.30 -0.35
N ARG A 93 3.28 -7.15 -0.42
CA ARG A 93 3.38 -6.17 0.67
C ARG A 93 2.93 -4.81 0.18
N ILE A 94 2.29 -4.05 1.05
CA ILE A 94 1.83 -2.72 0.71
C ILE A 94 2.09 -1.73 1.84
N GLU A 95 2.53 -0.52 1.48
CA GLU A 95 2.50 0.67 2.32
C GLU A 95 1.42 1.62 1.82
N TYR A 96 0.46 1.96 2.67
CA TYR A 96 -0.51 3.02 2.44
C TYR A 96 0.03 4.30 3.07
N LEU A 97 0.19 5.36 2.29
CA LEU A 97 0.82 6.61 2.72
C LEU A 97 -0.14 7.79 2.67
N LEU A 98 -0.93 7.90 1.59
CA LEU A 98 -1.98 8.90 1.43
C LEU A 98 -3.26 8.24 0.91
N PRO A 99 -4.43 8.69 1.36
CA PRO A 99 -5.68 8.26 0.75
C PRO A 99 -5.87 8.93 -0.62
N ALA A 100 -6.24 8.16 -1.63
CA ALA A 100 -6.73 8.69 -2.90
C ALA A 100 -8.24 8.89 -2.83
N VAL A 101 -8.76 9.86 -3.57
CA VAL A 101 -10.18 10.21 -3.63
C VAL A 101 -10.70 10.11 -5.07
N TYR A 102 -12.02 10.14 -5.22
CA TYR A 102 -12.65 10.16 -6.53
C TYR A 102 -12.09 11.26 -7.44
N GLY A 103 -11.73 10.88 -8.66
CA GLY A 103 -11.23 11.80 -9.67
C GLY A 103 -9.72 12.00 -9.67
N ASP A 104 -9.03 11.58 -8.61
CA ASP A 104 -7.56 11.62 -8.59
C ASP A 104 -6.97 10.87 -9.80
N VAL A 105 -5.92 11.44 -10.37
CA VAL A 105 -5.09 10.79 -11.38
C VAL A 105 -3.79 10.39 -10.72
N MET A 106 -3.53 9.10 -10.68
CA MET A 106 -2.32 8.55 -10.11
C MET A 106 -1.31 8.27 -11.22
N ARG A 107 -0.09 8.77 -11.10
CA ARG A 107 1.04 8.28 -11.87
C ARG A 107 1.45 6.95 -11.30
N VAL A 108 1.43 5.90 -12.11
CA VAL A 108 1.81 4.54 -11.74
C VAL A 108 3.19 4.25 -12.32
N GLU A 109 4.12 3.83 -11.47
CA GLU A 109 5.50 3.53 -11.81
C GLU A 109 5.81 2.09 -11.41
N ARG A 110 6.30 1.26 -12.35
CA ARG A 110 6.77 -0.10 -12.05
C ARG A 110 8.28 -0.17 -12.09
N TYR A 111 8.87 -0.76 -11.06
CA TYR A 111 10.30 -1.03 -10.92
C TYR A 111 10.53 -2.53 -10.84
N ALA A 112 11.46 -3.06 -11.64
CA ALA A 112 11.95 -4.41 -11.42
C ALA A 112 12.88 -4.46 -10.20
N ILE A 113 12.77 -5.55 -9.44
CA ILE A 113 13.68 -5.90 -8.35
C ILE A 113 14.14 -7.35 -8.54
N GLU A 114 15.12 -7.81 -7.76
CA GLU A 114 15.75 -9.12 -7.95
C GLU A 114 14.75 -10.29 -8.10
N ASN A 115 13.70 -10.31 -7.26
CA ASN A 115 12.70 -11.40 -7.25
C ASN A 115 11.27 -10.87 -7.42
N GLY A 116 11.07 -9.83 -8.22
CA GLY A 116 9.71 -9.32 -8.43
C GLY A 116 9.64 -7.88 -8.89
N TYR A 117 8.58 -7.20 -8.46
CA TYR A 117 8.28 -5.85 -8.89
C TYR A 117 7.80 -4.97 -7.73
N ILE A 118 8.11 -3.69 -7.81
CA ILE A 118 7.51 -2.66 -6.97
C ILE A 118 6.68 -1.74 -7.87
N VAL A 119 5.42 -1.54 -7.49
CA VAL A 119 4.52 -0.59 -8.14
C VAL A 119 4.28 0.57 -7.18
N VAL A 120 4.57 1.78 -7.63
CA VAL A 120 4.40 3.02 -6.87
C VAL A 120 3.29 3.83 -7.50
N MET A 121 2.33 4.25 -6.70
CA MET A 121 1.25 5.13 -7.13
C MET A 121 1.48 6.52 -6.55
N ARG A 122 1.70 7.51 -7.42
CA ARG A 122 2.02 8.89 -7.04
C ARG A 122 0.92 9.86 -7.43
N ARG A 123 0.78 10.88 -6.60
CA ARG A 123 0.01 12.07 -6.93
C ARG A 123 0.84 12.98 -7.85
N GLU A 124 0.19 13.87 -8.57
CA GLU A 124 0.82 14.84 -9.49
C GLU A 124 1.93 15.68 -8.82
N ASP A 125 1.77 16.01 -7.53
CA ASP A 125 2.77 16.76 -6.74
C ASP A 125 3.95 15.90 -6.26
N GLY A 126 4.05 14.64 -6.73
CA GLY A 126 5.10 13.68 -6.38
C GLY A 126 4.89 12.93 -5.06
N LYS A 127 3.89 13.28 -4.26
CA LYS A 127 3.57 12.52 -3.04
C LYS A 127 3.07 11.13 -3.39
N VAL A 128 3.39 10.16 -2.55
CA VAL A 128 3.05 8.75 -2.78
C VAL A 128 1.74 8.41 -2.09
N TYR A 129 0.81 7.83 -2.83
CA TYR A 129 -0.40 7.21 -2.29
C TYR A 129 -0.09 5.87 -1.67
N SER A 130 0.58 5.00 -2.42
CA SER A 130 0.95 3.66 -1.97
C SER A 130 2.19 3.14 -2.67
N ILE A 131 2.84 2.16 -2.03
CA ILE A 131 3.92 1.35 -2.59
C ILE A 131 3.50 -0.10 -2.43
N VAL A 132 3.43 -0.85 -3.52
CA VAL A 132 3.08 -2.27 -3.53
C VAL A 132 4.28 -3.06 -4.03
N GLU A 133 4.74 -4.03 -3.26
CA GLU A 133 5.81 -4.96 -3.62
C GLU A 133 5.21 -6.34 -3.86
N PHE A 134 5.47 -6.89 -5.02
CA PHE A 134 5.10 -8.25 -5.42
C PHE A 134 6.37 -9.07 -5.58
N VAL A 135 6.44 -10.26 -4.97
CA VAL A 135 7.58 -11.17 -5.07
C VAL A 135 7.13 -12.61 -5.29
N GLU A 136 7.98 -13.38 -5.99
CA GLU A 136 7.84 -14.82 -6.16
C GLU A 136 7.88 -15.59 -4.85
#